data_3882cd89b7931f2b4bd96dd1d1ea7de4
#
_entry.id   3882cd89b7931f2b4bd96dd1d1ea7de4
#
_cell.length_a   1.000
_cell.length_b   1.000
_cell.length_c   1.000
_cell.angle_alpha   90.00
_cell.angle_beta   90.00
_cell.angle_gamma   90.00
#
_symmetry.space_group_name_H-M   'P 1'
#
loop_
_entity.id
_entity.type
_entity.pdbx_description
1 polymer ?
#
loop_
_entity_poly.entity_id
_entity_poly.type
_entity_poly.pdbx_seq_one_letter_code
_entity_poly.pdbx_strand_id
1 'polypeptide(L)'
;MKIVKPIYYKDFKCIAGACPDSCCQGWEVDADSDSLKYYASLDKSLEIKQRIDSVLDKDEFDNTIFHLAPKKRCPFLNDENLCDMHIAIGGEHTPFTCRTFPRFIYDYGSTREIGISFSCPVASDMMYGLKGHLRFETEVTDELPQMNDIDAMTYFTLIKARKLAFDLLEDDSVSIAQRLSQLLDLGVETQNQLGEYREGGDNIDFFDVFKNPELINPEWQEKVANHTEKSITNAEYNENIAAYFVYKYFLQGVYDNDVLSKVKMAVVGVLINTYFGENSWTIHLWSKETEHSQYNMDRYKKLLKTADCLSVESLKKRLNNI
;
A
#
# COMPACT_ATOMS: atom_id res chain seq x y z
N MET A 1 16.39 -17.99 4.88
CA MET A 1 15.84 -16.89 4.05
C MET A 1 16.41 -15.56 4.52
N LYS A 2 16.60 -14.60 3.63
CA LYS A 2 16.96 -13.21 3.95
C LYS A 2 15.68 -12.40 4.13
N ILE A 3 15.46 -11.78 5.30
CA ILE A 3 14.31 -10.92 5.57
C ILE A 3 14.80 -9.48 5.59
N VAL A 4 14.17 -8.62 4.78
CA VAL A 4 14.45 -7.18 4.72
C VAL A 4 13.23 -6.44 5.23
N LYS A 5 13.42 -5.48 6.13
CA LYS A 5 12.34 -4.70 6.75
C LYS A 5 12.80 -3.27 7.07
N PRO A 6 11.90 -2.28 7.06
CA PRO A 6 12.24 -0.93 7.50
C PRO A 6 12.66 -0.91 8.97
N ILE A 7 13.59 -0.04 9.34
CA ILE A 7 14.09 0.06 10.72
C ILE A 7 13.00 0.36 11.75
N TYR A 8 11.92 1.07 11.36
CA TYR A 8 10.79 1.39 12.24
C TYR A 8 9.82 0.22 12.42
N TYR A 9 9.97 -0.89 11.67
CA TYR A 9 9.04 -2.01 11.70
C TYR A 9 8.83 -2.60 13.11
N LYS A 10 9.90 -2.70 13.89
CA LYS A 10 9.88 -3.25 15.27
C LYS A 10 9.13 -2.37 16.28
N ASP A 11 9.01 -1.07 15.98
CA ASP A 11 8.39 -0.08 16.87
C ASP A 11 6.89 0.02 16.65
N PHE A 12 6.35 -0.63 15.59
CA PHE A 12 4.93 -0.62 15.29
C PHE A 12 4.12 -1.34 16.36
N LYS A 13 3.11 -0.63 16.89
CA LYS A 13 2.10 -1.17 17.81
C LYS A 13 0.71 -0.70 17.41
N CYS A 14 -0.19 -1.66 17.23
CA CYS A 14 -1.60 -1.34 17.02
C CYS A 14 -2.18 -0.65 18.27
N ILE A 15 -2.91 0.44 18.06
CA ILE A 15 -3.58 1.22 19.14
C ILE A 15 -5.01 0.76 19.38
N ALA A 16 -5.44 -0.31 18.75
CA ALA A 16 -6.72 -0.99 18.95
C ALA A 16 -7.93 -0.02 18.95
N GLY A 17 -8.74 -0.02 20.01
CA GLY A 17 -9.94 0.82 20.11
C GLY A 17 -9.69 2.32 20.04
N ALA A 18 -8.46 2.79 20.25
CA ALA A 18 -8.09 4.20 20.11
C ALA A 18 -7.83 4.62 18.66
N CYS A 19 -7.92 3.69 17.69
CA CYS A 19 -7.63 3.98 16.28
C CYS A 19 -8.70 4.92 15.69
N PRO A 20 -8.30 6.07 15.08
CA PRO A 20 -9.23 7.00 14.47
C PRO A 20 -9.87 6.46 13.20
N ASP A 21 -9.24 5.51 12.52
CA ASP A 21 -9.76 4.85 11.33
C ASP A 21 -9.50 3.34 11.38
N SER A 22 -10.47 2.61 11.91
CA SER A 22 -10.35 1.17 12.14
C SER A 22 -10.16 0.40 10.83
N CYS A 23 -9.21 -0.57 10.83
CA CYS A 23 -9.05 -1.54 9.76
C CYS A 23 -10.22 -2.55 9.66
N CYS A 24 -11.15 -2.53 10.60
CA CYS A 24 -12.39 -3.33 10.59
C CYS A 24 -13.57 -2.56 9.96
N GLN A 25 -13.28 -1.59 9.10
CA GLN A 25 -14.30 -0.76 8.45
C GLN A 25 -13.88 -0.38 7.03
N GLY A 26 -14.83 -0.46 6.10
CA GLY A 26 -14.70 0.02 4.73
C GLY A 26 -14.46 -1.07 3.70
N TRP A 27 -14.03 -2.26 4.06
CA TRP A 27 -13.66 -3.35 3.16
C TRP A 27 -14.01 -4.72 3.74
N GLU A 28 -14.21 -5.69 2.87
CA GLU A 28 -14.51 -7.07 3.21
C GLU A 28 -13.23 -7.83 3.59
N VAL A 29 -13.37 -8.80 4.48
CA VAL A 29 -12.25 -9.62 4.96
C VAL A 29 -12.46 -11.06 4.52
N ASP A 30 -11.49 -11.60 3.79
CA ASP A 30 -11.47 -13.01 3.40
C ASP A 30 -11.21 -13.90 4.63
N ALA A 31 -12.04 -14.93 4.77
CA ALA A 31 -11.81 -16.00 5.73
C ALA A 31 -10.99 -17.11 5.05
N ASP A 32 -9.69 -17.17 5.36
CA ASP A 32 -8.78 -18.16 4.79
C ASP A 32 -9.12 -19.60 5.21
N SER A 33 -8.61 -20.59 4.44
CA SER A 33 -8.95 -22.00 4.62
C SER A 33 -8.61 -22.53 6.01
N ASP A 34 -7.55 -22.05 6.65
CA ASP A 34 -7.14 -22.52 7.97
C ASP A 34 -8.01 -21.92 9.07
N SER A 35 -8.37 -20.65 8.92
CA SER A 35 -9.36 -19.99 9.78
C SER A 35 -10.72 -20.70 9.68
N LEU A 36 -11.19 -21.04 8.48
CA LEU A 36 -12.45 -21.77 8.27
C LEU A 36 -12.43 -23.17 8.90
N LYS A 37 -11.32 -23.90 8.80
CA LYS A 37 -11.16 -25.21 9.47
C LYS A 37 -11.26 -25.06 11.00
N TYR A 38 -10.61 -24.05 11.54
CA TYR A 38 -10.70 -23.76 12.98
C TYR A 38 -12.13 -23.42 13.39
N TYR A 39 -12.82 -22.52 12.65
CA TYR A 39 -14.22 -22.17 12.95
C TYR A 39 -15.16 -23.38 12.87
N ALA A 40 -14.94 -24.29 11.94
CA ALA A 40 -15.73 -25.52 11.84
C ALA A 40 -15.53 -26.45 13.05
N SER A 41 -14.39 -26.38 13.75
CA SER A 41 -14.07 -27.18 14.92
C SER A 41 -14.65 -26.62 16.24
N LEU A 42 -15.11 -25.37 16.25
CA LEU A 42 -15.69 -24.73 17.43
C LEU A 42 -17.00 -25.39 17.85
N ASP A 43 -17.26 -25.43 19.16
CA ASP A 43 -18.54 -25.88 19.70
C ASP A 43 -19.69 -24.98 19.20
N LYS A 44 -20.71 -25.61 18.63
CA LYS A 44 -21.89 -24.92 18.05
C LYS A 44 -22.71 -24.14 19.09
N SER A 45 -22.54 -24.41 20.37
CA SER A 45 -23.22 -23.66 21.45
C SER A 45 -22.55 -22.33 21.75
N LEU A 46 -21.32 -22.09 21.30
CA LEU A 46 -20.62 -20.84 21.51
C LEU A 46 -21.28 -19.71 20.69
N GLU A 47 -21.56 -18.60 21.33
CA GLU A 47 -22.15 -17.42 20.69
C GLU A 47 -21.30 -16.91 19.52
N ILE A 48 -19.98 -16.86 19.70
CA ILE A 48 -19.06 -16.44 18.62
C ILE A 48 -19.13 -17.36 17.41
N LYS A 49 -19.30 -18.70 17.62
CA LYS A 49 -19.45 -19.67 16.52
C LYS A 49 -20.74 -19.41 15.74
N GLN A 50 -21.85 -19.21 16.45
CA GLN A 50 -23.14 -18.91 15.80
C GLN A 50 -23.09 -17.61 15.01
N ARG A 51 -22.42 -16.57 15.56
CA ARG A 51 -22.20 -15.30 14.89
C ARG A 51 -21.32 -15.45 13.66
N ILE A 52 -20.21 -16.22 13.73
CA ILE A 52 -19.36 -16.52 12.56
C ILE A 52 -20.20 -17.16 11.46
N ASP A 53 -20.97 -18.23 11.78
CA ASP A 53 -21.77 -18.95 10.78
C ASP A 53 -22.84 -18.08 10.14
N SER A 54 -23.36 -17.08 10.85
CA SER A 54 -24.41 -16.21 10.36
C SER A 54 -23.92 -15.11 9.41
N VAL A 55 -22.63 -14.84 9.38
CA VAL A 55 -22.03 -13.74 8.58
C VAL A 55 -21.08 -14.20 7.50
N LEU A 56 -20.81 -15.52 7.41
CA LEU A 56 -20.03 -16.08 6.30
C LEU A 56 -20.85 -16.00 5.01
N ASP A 57 -20.24 -15.49 3.96
CA ASP A 57 -20.84 -15.36 2.62
C ASP A 57 -19.78 -15.61 1.55
N LYS A 58 -20.19 -15.53 0.28
CA LYS A 58 -19.30 -15.63 -0.87
C LYS A 58 -19.29 -14.31 -1.63
N ASP A 59 -18.10 -13.88 -2.02
CA ASP A 59 -17.94 -12.77 -2.95
C ASP A 59 -18.18 -13.23 -4.40
N GLU A 60 -18.09 -12.31 -5.35
CA GLU A 60 -18.25 -12.57 -6.78
C GLU A 60 -17.18 -13.50 -7.39
N PHE A 61 -16.07 -13.72 -6.67
CA PHE A 61 -14.96 -14.61 -7.05
C PHE A 61 -14.99 -15.96 -6.33
N ASP A 62 -16.07 -16.27 -5.59
CA ASP A 62 -16.23 -17.49 -4.75
C ASP A 62 -15.27 -17.55 -3.54
N ASN A 63 -14.64 -16.44 -3.14
CA ASN A 63 -13.93 -16.39 -1.88
C ASN A 63 -14.93 -16.36 -0.72
N THR A 64 -14.56 -16.96 0.41
CA THR A 64 -15.38 -16.88 1.62
C THR A 64 -15.03 -15.62 2.39
N ILE A 65 -16.02 -14.75 2.61
CA ILE A 65 -15.87 -13.46 3.26
C ILE A 65 -16.79 -13.32 4.46
N PHE A 66 -16.55 -12.32 5.29
CA PHE A 66 -17.52 -11.87 6.29
C PHE A 66 -18.42 -10.78 5.68
N HIS A 67 -19.72 -11.07 5.59
CA HIS A 67 -20.69 -10.07 5.16
C HIS A 67 -20.69 -8.86 6.10
N LEU A 68 -20.50 -7.67 5.52
CA LEU A 68 -20.37 -6.44 6.31
C LEU A 68 -21.69 -5.98 6.90
N ALA A 69 -21.65 -5.51 8.12
CA ALA A 69 -22.76 -4.80 8.75
C ALA A 69 -22.98 -3.42 8.08
N PRO A 70 -24.09 -2.73 8.37
CA PRO A 70 -24.35 -1.39 7.85
C PRO A 70 -23.15 -0.44 8.01
N LYS A 71 -22.99 0.48 7.07
CA LYS A 71 -21.83 1.40 6.97
C LYS A 71 -20.51 0.71 6.70
N LYS A 72 -20.53 -0.44 6.03
CA LYS A 72 -19.33 -1.25 5.71
C LYS A 72 -18.51 -1.62 6.97
N ARG A 73 -19.16 -1.86 8.09
CA ARG A 73 -18.53 -2.21 9.36
C ARG A 73 -18.36 -3.74 9.45
N CYS A 74 -17.20 -4.20 9.92
CA CYS A 74 -16.98 -5.62 10.20
C CYS A 74 -18.00 -6.10 11.25
N PRO A 75 -18.66 -7.27 11.06
CA PRO A 75 -19.67 -7.77 11.99
C PRO A 75 -19.12 -8.11 13.39
N PHE A 76 -17.79 -8.19 13.55
CA PHE A 76 -17.13 -8.47 14.84
C PHE A 76 -16.55 -7.23 15.51
N LEU A 77 -16.67 -6.05 14.91
CA LEU A 77 -16.23 -4.80 15.52
C LEU A 77 -17.31 -4.30 16.51
N ASN A 78 -17.01 -4.29 17.80
CA ASN A 78 -17.95 -3.84 18.83
C ASN A 78 -17.98 -2.31 19.00
N ASP A 79 -18.78 -1.82 19.95
CA ASP A 79 -18.97 -0.39 20.19
C ASP A 79 -17.73 0.29 20.84
N GLU A 80 -16.81 -0.50 21.38
CA GLU A 80 -15.52 -0.04 21.92
C GLU A 80 -14.42 -0.04 20.84
N ASN A 81 -14.78 -0.28 19.55
CA ASN A 81 -13.86 -0.47 18.42
C ASN A 81 -12.86 -1.61 18.64
N LEU A 82 -13.25 -2.64 19.37
CA LEU A 82 -12.48 -3.87 19.57
C LEU A 82 -13.11 -5.02 18.79
N CYS A 83 -12.31 -6.05 18.47
CA CYS A 83 -12.76 -7.22 17.75
C CYS A 83 -13.29 -8.30 18.71
N ASP A 84 -14.60 -8.58 18.70
CA ASP A 84 -15.20 -9.63 19.51
C ASP A 84 -14.66 -11.02 19.21
N MET A 85 -14.30 -11.29 17.94
CA MET A 85 -13.65 -12.55 17.57
C MET A 85 -12.28 -12.67 18.25
N HIS A 86 -11.46 -11.63 18.21
CA HIS A 86 -10.17 -11.60 18.90
C HIS A 86 -10.33 -11.82 20.41
N ILE A 87 -11.36 -11.20 21.01
CA ILE A 87 -11.65 -11.35 22.46
C ILE A 87 -12.08 -12.79 22.79
N ALA A 88 -12.92 -13.39 21.95
CA ALA A 88 -13.57 -14.67 22.25
C ALA A 88 -12.68 -15.90 21.95
N ILE A 89 -11.88 -15.87 20.89
CA ILE A 89 -11.12 -17.03 20.40
C ILE A 89 -9.61 -16.79 20.22
N GLY A 90 -9.12 -15.58 20.55
CA GLY A 90 -7.72 -15.18 20.39
C GLY A 90 -7.41 -14.63 19.00
N GLY A 91 -6.44 -13.72 18.95
CA GLY A 91 -6.02 -13.06 17.70
C GLY A 91 -5.43 -14.03 16.69
N GLU A 92 -4.80 -15.09 17.14
CA GLU A 92 -4.19 -16.15 16.31
C GLU A 92 -5.22 -16.94 15.49
N HIS A 93 -6.50 -16.87 15.86
CA HIS A 93 -7.60 -17.56 15.18
C HIS A 93 -8.46 -16.62 14.33
N THR A 94 -8.14 -15.34 14.29
CA THR A 94 -8.78 -14.41 13.33
C THR A 94 -8.27 -14.69 11.91
N PRO A 95 -8.95 -14.26 10.84
CA PRO A 95 -8.48 -14.43 9.47
C PRO A 95 -7.03 -13.97 9.26
N PHE A 96 -6.33 -14.61 8.33
CA PHE A 96 -4.92 -14.28 8.03
C PHE A 96 -4.73 -12.78 7.76
N THR A 97 -5.62 -12.19 6.98
CA THR A 97 -5.62 -10.74 6.70
C THR A 97 -5.69 -9.91 7.99
N CYS A 98 -6.57 -10.28 8.94
CA CYS A 98 -6.69 -9.57 10.22
C CYS A 98 -5.43 -9.71 11.09
N ARG A 99 -4.81 -10.91 11.11
CA ARG A 99 -3.59 -11.18 11.90
C ARG A 99 -2.38 -10.44 11.36
N THR A 100 -2.30 -10.28 10.04
CA THR A 100 -1.13 -9.70 9.38
C THR A 100 -1.25 -8.20 9.18
N PHE A 101 -2.46 -7.66 8.98
CA PHE A 101 -2.65 -6.23 8.79
C PHE A 101 -1.99 -5.40 9.92
N PRO A 102 -1.30 -4.33 9.61
CA PRO A 102 -1.10 -3.69 8.29
C PRO A 102 0.19 -4.14 7.56
N ARG A 103 0.69 -5.32 7.84
CA ARG A 103 1.92 -5.82 7.23
C ARG A 103 1.68 -6.30 5.81
N PHE A 104 2.58 -5.92 4.90
CA PHE A 104 2.71 -6.57 3.60
C PHE A 104 3.96 -7.43 3.58
N ILE A 105 3.91 -8.52 2.84
CA ILE A 105 4.98 -9.51 2.74
C ILE A 105 5.13 -9.88 1.27
N TYR A 106 6.33 -9.72 0.73
CA TYR A 106 6.66 -10.10 -0.64
C TYR A 106 7.86 -11.04 -0.65
N ASP A 107 7.72 -12.19 -1.29
CA ASP A 107 8.76 -13.18 -1.42
C ASP A 107 9.40 -13.11 -2.82
N TYR A 108 10.72 -12.95 -2.86
CA TYR A 108 11.52 -12.90 -4.08
C TYR A 108 12.61 -13.97 -3.98
N GLY A 109 12.22 -15.25 -4.17
CA GLY A 109 13.12 -16.39 -4.02
C GLY A 109 13.68 -16.50 -2.59
N SER A 110 14.98 -16.27 -2.42
CA SER A 110 15.65 -16.32 -1.11
C SER A 110 15.51 -15.05 -0.26
N THR A 111 14.82 -14.03 -0.77
CA THR A 111 14.60 -12.75 -0.07
C THR A 111 13.12 -12.53 0.18
N ARG A 112 12.77 -12.24 1.43
CA ARG A 112 11.45 -11.77 1.85
C ARG A 112 11.55 -10.31 2.25
N GLU A 113 10.69 -9.48 1.69
CA GLU A 113 10.53 -8.09 2.09
C GLU A 113 9.25 -7.93 2.88
N ILE A 114 9.34 -7.28 4.04
CA ILE A 114 8.22 -7.06 4.96
C ILE A 114 8.15 -5.57 5.24
N GLY A 115 6.95 -4.99 5.16
CA GLY A 115 6.73 -3.61 5.53
C GLY A 115 5.40 -3.41 6.24
N ILE A 116 5.08 -2.15 6.53
CA ILE A 116 3.83 -1.76 7.18
C ILE A 116 3.12 -0.79 6.25
N SER A 117 1.86 -1.10 5.87
CA SER A 117 1.10 -0.31 4.92
C SER A 117 0.64 1.02 5.53
N PHE A 118 0.72 2.09 4.73
CA PHE A 118 0.17 3.40 5.07
C PHE A 118 -1.36 3.41 5.18
N SER A 119 -2.04 2.36 4.74
CA SER A 119 -3.46 2.18 5.02
C SER A 119 -3.77 2.00 6.52
N CYS A 120 -2.76 1.92 7.37
CA CYS A 120 -2.84 2.06 8.82
C CYS A 120 -2.40 3.48 9.23
N PRO A 121 -3.23 4.25 9.96
CA PRO A 121 -2.88 5.62 10.35
C PRO A 121 -1.64 5.66 11.25
N VAL A 122 -1.44 4.66 12.12
CA VAL A 122 -0.24 4.57 12.96
C VAL A 122 1.03 4.41 12.11
N ALA A 123 0.98 3.61 11.04
CA ALA A 123 2.13 3.43 10.14
C ALA A 123 2.46 4.74 9.39
N SER A 124 1.44 5.46 8.94
CA SER A 124 1.61 6.79 8.32
C SER A 124 2.18 7.82 9.29
N ASP A 125 1.73 7.82 10.55
CA ASP A 125 2.26 8.71 11.59
C ASP A 125 3.71 8.38 11.93
N MET A 126 4.07 7.11 12.01
CA MET A 126 5.46 6.68 12.22
C MET A 126 6.38 7.18 11.10
N MET A 127 5.92 7.11 9.84
CA MET A 127 6.67 7.63 8.70
C MET A 127 6.77 9.16 8.74
N TYR A 128 5.69 9.86 9.12
CA TYR A 128 5.70 11.32 9.27
C TYR A 128 6.69 11.79 10.35
N GLY A 129 6.83 11.01 11.42
CA GLY A 129 7.76 11.26 12.51
C GLY A 129 9.20 10.78 12.26
N LEU A 130 9.44 10.02 11.17
CA LEU A 130 10.76 9.50 10.85
C LEU A 130 11.73 10.64 10.54
N LYS A 131 12.93 10.59 11.13
CA LYS A 131 14.02 11.53 10.88
C LYS A 131 15.09 10.89 10.02
N GLY A 132 15.61 11.66 9.07
CA GLY A 132 16.56 11.19 8.07
C GLY A 132 15.91 10.28 7.03
N HIS A 133 16.73 9.65 6.23
CA HIS A 133 16.31 8.77 5.15
C HIS A 133 15.73 7.44 5.67
N LEU A 134 14.75 6.90 4.95
CA LEU A 134 14.22 5.56 5.20
C LEU A 134 15.34 4.51 5.07
N ARG A 135 15.59 3.77 6.15
CA ARG A 135 16.62 2.72 6.23
C ARG A 135 15.99 1.36 6.41
N PHE A 136 16.73 0.33 6.02
CA PHE A 136 16.30 -1.06 6.08
C PHE A 136 17.31 -1.89 6.88
N GLU A 137 16.80 -2.81 7.68
CA GLU A 137 17.60 -3.85 8.34
C GLU A 137 17.40 -5.20 7.64
N THR A 138 18.41 -6.05 7.75
CA THR A 138 18.39 -7.38 7.16
C THR A 138 18.64 -8.41 8.22
N GLU A 139 17.80 -9.43 8.25
CA GLU A 139 17.91 -10.60 9.11
C GLU A 139 18.03 -11.86 8.24
N VAL A 140 18.84 -12.82 8.67
CA VAL A 140 18.94 -14.13 8.02
C VAL A 140 18.32 -15.18 8.93
N THR A 141 17.37 -15.94 8.39
CA THR A 141 16.67 -17.00 9.11
C THR A 141 16.90 -18.37 8.47
N ASP A 142 16.63 -19.45 9.23
CA ASP A 142 16.69 -20.84 8.74
C ASP A 142 15.44 -21.23 7.92
N GLU A 143 14.49 -20.30 7.72
CA GLU A 143 13.34 -20.57 6.86
C GLU A 143 13.77 -20.91 5.43
N LEU A 144 13.11 -21.91 4.86
CA LEU A 144 13.34 -22.27 3.46
C LEU A 144 12.78 -21.19 2.52
N PRO A 145 13.51 -20.88 1.42
CA PRO A 145 12.99 -19.98 0.40
C PRO A 145 11.66 -20.49 -0.18
N GLN A 146 10.75 -19.56 -0.42
CA GLN A 146 9.57 -19.88 -1.23
C GLN A 146 9.99 -19.97 -2.70
N MET A 147 9.59 -21.07 -3.36
CA MET A 147 9.81 -21.25 -4.79
C MET A 147 8.79 -20.39 -5.55
N ASN A 148 9.24 -19.23 -6.03
CA ASN A 148 8.46 -18.36 -6.90
C ASN A 148 9.00 -18.49 -8.31
N ASP A 149 8.11 -18.48 -9.31
CA ASP A 149 8.48 -18.45 -10.72
C ASP A 149 8.86 -17.01 -11.12
N ILE A 150 10.07 -16.60 -10.71
CA ILE A 150 10.60 -15.26 -10.93
C ILE A 150 11.73 -15.33 -11.96
N ASP A 151 11.63 -14.53 -13.03
CA ASP A 151 12.75 -14.39 -13.96
C ASP A 151 13.95 -13.72 -13.28
N ALA A 152 15.06 -14.48 -13.19
CA ALA A 152 16.25 -14.03 -12.47
C ALA A 152 16.89 -12.80 -13.11
N MET A 153 16.86 -12.66 -14.44
CA MET A 153 17.46 -11.51 -15.13
C MET A 153 16.67 -10.23 -14.84
N THR A 154 15.34 -10.30 -14.94
CA THR A 154 14.42 -9.21 -14.56
C THR A 154 14.64 -8.82 -13.10
N TYR A 155 14.68 -9.81 -12.19
CA TYR A 155 14.91 -9.54 -10.78
C TYR A 155 16.23 -8.82 -10.49
N PHE A 156 17.35 -9.28 -11.08
CA PHE A 156 18.65 -8.62 -10.91
C PHE A 156 18.69 -7.22 -11.53
N THR A 157 18.02 -7.00 -12.64
CA THR A 157 17.89 -5.68 -13.27
C THR A 157 17.15 -4.74 -12.31
N LEU A 158 16.00 -5.17 -11.77
CA LEU A 158 15.20 -4.38 -10.84
C LEU A 158 15.92 -4.10 -9.51
N ILE A 159 16.65 -5.06 -8.93
CA ILE A 159 17.44 -4.84 -7.71
C ILE A 159 18.49 -3.74 -7.89
N LYS A 160 19.20 -3.76 -9.03
CA LYS A 160 20.22 -2.73 -9.34
C LYS A 160 19.57 -1.36 -9.52
N ALA A 161 18.48 -1.31 -10.30
CA ALA A 161 17.77 -0.06 -10.55
C ALA A 161 17.14 0.50 -9.25
N ARG A 162 16.56 -0.35 -8.40
CA ARG A 162 15.99 0.09 -7.11
C ARG A 162 17.07 0.64 -6.17
N LYS A 163 18.27 0.06 -6.17
CA LYS A 163 19.39 0.64 -5.41
C LYS A 163 19.70 2.06 -5.88
N LEU A 164 19.80 2.27 -7.20
CA LEU A 164 19.99 3.61 -7.77
C LEU A 164 18.82 4.54 -7.43
N ALA A 165 17.57 4.04 -7.39
CA ALA A 165 16.42 4.82 -6.99
C ALA A 165 16.55 5.35 -5.55
N PHE A 166 17.02 4.53 -4.60
CA PHE A 166 17.30 5.00 -3.25
C PHE A 166 18.47 5.99 -3.21
N ASP A 167 19.57 5.70 -3.93
CA ASP A 167 20.72 6.60 -4.01
C ASP A 167 20.31 8.00 -4.55
N LEU A 168 19.41 8.07 -5.54
CA LEU A 168 18.84 9.31 -6.07
C LEU A 168 17.94 10.03 -5.06
N LEU A 169 17.09 9.30 -4.34
CA LEU A 169 16.19 9.89 -3.35
C LEU A 169 16.97 10.46 -2.15
N GLU A 170 18.13 9.90 -1.81
CA GLU A 170 18.98 10.32 -0.70
C GLU A 170 19.96 11.46 -1.07
N ASP A 171 19.98 11.94 -2.32
CA ASP A 171 20.89 13.00 -2.75
C ASP A 171 20.40 14.39 -2.32
N ASP A 172 20.75 14.80 -1.12
CA ASP A 172 20.40 16.11 -0.55
C ASP A 172 21.04 17.30 -1.27
N SER A 173 21.92 17.07 -2.25
CA SER A 173 22.55 18.16 -3.03
C SER A 173 21.57 18.82 -4.02
N VAL A 174 20.45 18.18 -4.32
CA VAL A 174 19.41 18.66 -5.23
C VAL A 174 18.03 18.65 -4.58
N SER A 175 17.09 19.45 -5.10
CA SER A 175 15.74 19.51 -4.53
C SER A 175 15.00 18.18 -4.67
N ILE A 176 14.03 17.91 -3.78
CA ILE A 176 13.19 16.72 -3.87
C ILE A 176 12.46 16.62 -5.23
N ALA A 177 12.02 17.73 -5.80
CA ALA A 177 11.40 17.77 -7.13
C ALA A 177 12.38 17.28 -8.23
N GLN A 178 13.65 17.67 -8.14
CA GLN A 178 14.68 17.18 -9.07
C GLN A 178 14.98 15.69 -8.86
N ARG A 179 15.08 15.22 -7.61
CA ARG A 179 15.26 13.78 -7.29
C ARG A 179 14.12 12.95 -7.88
N LEU A 180 12.88 13.39 -7.72
CA LEU A 180 11.70 12.72 -8.28
C LEU A 180 11.68 12.74 -9.82
N SER A 181 12.14 13.83 -10.43
CA SER A 181 12.30 13.89 -11.89
C SER A 181 13.37 12.90 -12.39
N GLN A 182 14.51 12.81 -11.71
CA GLN A 182 15.56 11.81 -12.00
C GLN A 182 15.08 10.37 -11.75
N LEU A 183 14.25 10.16 -10.73
CA LEU A 183 13.62 8.86 -10.47
C LEU A 183 12.70 8.43 -11.63
N LEU A 184 11.96 9.36 -12.25
CA LEU A 184 11.17 9.10 -13.46
C LEU A 184 12.07 8.70 -14.64
N ASP A 185 13.22 9.38 -14.82
CA ASP A 185 14.19 9.03 -15.87
C ASP A 185 14.75 7.63 -15.67
N LEU A 186 15.15 7.29 -14.45
CA LEU A 186 15.58 5.94 -14.08
C LEU A 186 14.47 4.91 -14.36
N GLY A 187 13.22 5.27 -14.07
CA GLY A 187 12.05 4.44 -14.36
C GLY A 187 11.92 4.13 -15.85
N VAL A 188 12.06 5.14 -16.72
CA VAL A 188 12.04 5.00 -18.19
C VAL A 188 13.21 4.12 -18.65
N GLU A 189 14.42 4.40 -18.18
CA GLU A 189 15.62 3.61 -18.55
C GLU A 189 15.45 2.13 -18.16
N THR A 190 14.97 1.87 -16.95
CA THR A 190 14.75 0.51 -16.47
C THR A 190 13.64 -0.19 -17.26
N GLN A 191 12.55 0.53 -17.54
CA GLN A 191 11.42 -0.01 -18.31
C GLN A 191 11.85 -0.42 -19.72
N ASN A 192 12.70 0.35 -20.40
CA ASN A 192 13.22 0.03 -21.70
C ASN A 192 14.06 -1.27 -21.73
N GLN A 193 14.64 -1.67 -20.57
CA GLN A 193 15.34 -2.95 -20.44
C GLN A 193 14.37 -4.12 -20.22
N LEU A 194 13.17 -3.88 -19.69
CA LEU A 194 12.15 -4.90 -19.44
C LEU A 194 11.22 -5.13 -20.64
N GLY A 195 11.06 -4.14 -21.50
CA GLY A 195 10.20 -4.21 -22.68
C GLY A 195 9.47 -2.92 -23.00
N GLU A 196 8.64 -2.97 -24.03
CA GLU A 196 7.87 -1.81 -24.49
C GLU A 196 6.89 -1.33 -23.42
N TYR A 197 6.80 -0.03 -23.27
CA TYR A 197 5.81 0.65 -22.44
C TYR A 197 5.16 1.78 -23.24
N ARG A 198 3.85 1.80 -23.28
CA ARG A 198 3.09 2.85 -23.99
C ARG A 198 2.36 3.69 -22.98
N GLU A 199 2.52 5.01 -23.09
CA GLU A 199 1.87 5.99 -22.25
C GLU A 199 0.77 6.73 -23.00
N GLY A 200 -0.23 7.19 -22.23
CA GLY A 200 -1.23 8.12 -22.71
C GLY A 200 -2.37 7.49 -23.49
N GLY A 201 -3.26 8.34 -23.94
CA GLY A 201 -4.47 7.99 -24.70
C GLY A 201 -5.78 8.33 -23.98
N ASP A 202 -5.75 8.50 -22.65
CA ASP A 202 -6.91 8.92 -21.86
C ASP A 202 -6.72 10.38 -21.41
N ASN A 203 -7.48 11.29 -22.02
CA ASN A 203 -7.50 12.70 -21.62
C ASN A 203 -8.39 12.88 -20.38
N ILE A 204 -7.78 12.73 -19.20
CA ILE A 204 -8.43 12.92 -17.91
C ILE A 204 -7.70 14.01 -17.12
N ASP A 205 -8.42 14.83 -16.35
CA ASP A 205 -7.81 15.78 -15.43
C ASP A 205 -7.05 15.09 -14.30
N PHE A 206 -5.92 15.68 -13.86
CA PHE A 206 -5.08 15.08 -12.82
C PHE A 206 -5.84 14.80 -11.53
N PHE A 207 -6.69 15.70 -11.08
CA PHE A 207 -7.43 15.52 -9.83
C PHE A 207 -8.61 14.56 -9.99
N ASP A 208 -9.13 14.40 -11.22
CA ASP A 208 -10.18 13.42 -11.52
C ASP A 208 -9.68 11.96 -11.46
N VAL A 209 -8.35 11.75 -11.60
CA VAL A 209 -7.73 10.44 -11.40
C VAL A 209 -8.05 9.88 -10.00
N PHE A 210 -8.12 10.76 -9.00
CA PHE A 210 -8.28 10.39 -7.58
C PHE A 210 -9.74 10.36 -7.10
N LYS A 211 -10.70 10.64 -7.97
CA LYS A 211 -12.11 10.41 -7.72
C LYS A 211 -12.40 8.92 -7.85
N ASN A 212 -12.36 8.22 -6.72
CA ASN A 212 -12.55 6.77 -6.71
C ASN A 212 -14.01 6.39 -6.90
N PRO A 213 -14.31 5.42 -7.78
CA PRO A 213 -15.68 4.92 -7.94
C PRO A 213 -16.13 4.10 -6.73
N GLU A 214 -15.22 3.41 -6.05
CA GLU A 214 -15.49 2.73 -4.79
C GLU A 214 -14.89 3.53 -3.64
N LEU A 215 -15.75 4.22 -2.89
CA LEU A 215 -15.33 5.05 -1.75
C LEU A 215 -15.24 4.19 -0.48
N ILE A 216 -14.04 4.13 0.12
CA ILE A 216 -13.77 3.43 1.37
C ILE A 216 -13.99 4.36 2.57
N ASN A 217 -13.39 5.57 2.52
CA ASN A 217 -13.52 6.58 3.54
C ASN A 217 -14.04 7.91 2.94
N PRO A 218 -15.18 8.45 3.42
CA PRO A 218 -15.77 9.69 2.89
C PRO A 218 -14.84 10.91 2.93
N GLU A 219 -13.92 11.00 3.89
CA GLU A 219 -12.97 12.12 3.98
C GLU A 219 -12.03 12.21 2.77
N TRP A 220 -11.79 11.08 2.07
CA TRP A 220 -10.99 11.11 0.85
C TRP A 220 -11.63 11.98 -0.23
N GLN A 221 -12.95 11.86 -0.41
CA GLN A 221 -13.68 12.68 -1.37
C GLN A 221 -13.60 14.16 -1.03
N GLU A 222 -13.67 14.51 0.25
CA GLU A 222 -13.52 15.90 0.70
C GLU A 222 -12.12 16.43 0.42
N LYS A 223 -11.07 15.63 0.64
CA LYS A 223 -9.69 16.02 0.32
C LYS A 223 -9.50 16.23 -1.18
N VAL A 224 -10.03 15.34 -2.02
CA VAL A 224 -9.98 15.50 -3.48
C VAL A 224 -10.71 16.77 -3.94
N ALA A 225 -11.88 17.07 -3.34
CA ALA A 225 -12.65 18.28 -3.69
C ALA A 225 -11.96 19.58 -3.24
N ASN A 226 -11.22 19.55 -2.13
CA ASN A 226 -10.56 20.71 -1.51
C ASN A 226 -9.05 20.77 -1.81
N HIS A 227 -8.59 20.12 -2.87
CA HIS A 227 -7.19 20.13 -3.26
C HIS A 227 -6.69 21.56 -3.56
N THR A 228 -5.40 21.77 -3.34
CA THR A 228 -4.73 23.03 -3.68
C THR A 228 -3.33 22.74 -4.21
N GLU A 229 -2.98 23.28 -5.36
CA GLU A 229 -1.60 23.23 -5.86
C GLU A 229 -0.70 24.08 -4.95
N LYS A 230 0.28 23.42 -4.32
CA LYS A 230 1.22 24.03 -3.36
C LYS A 230 2.62 23.50 -3.62
N SER A 231 3.60 24.22 -3.12
CA SER A 231 4.98 23.74 -3.07
C SER A 231 5.20 22.78 -1.90
N ILE A 232 6.16 21.88 -2.03
CA ILE A 232 6.60 20.98 -0.97
C ILE A 232 7.18 21.80 0.18
N THR A 233 6.71 21.56 1.41
CA THR A 233 7.20 22.23 2.61
C THR A 233 8.04 21.32 3.50
N ASN A 234 7.86 19.99 3.37
CA ASN A 234 8.61 18.97 4.12
C ASN A 234 9.29 17.99 3.15
N ALA A 235 10.49 18.35 2.70
CA ALA A 235 11.25 17.56 1.72
C ALA A 235 11.61 16.18 2.27
N GLU A 236 12.03 16.07 3.55
CA GLU A 236 12.40 14.82 4.22
C GLU A 236 11.22 13.83 4.26
N TYR A 237 10.03 14.30 4.62
CA TYR A 237 8.85 13.44 4.64
C TYR A 237 8.44 12.97 3.24
N ASN A 238 8.48 13.88 2.25
CA ASN A 238 8.14 13.54 0.87
C ASN A 238 9.16 12.59 0.22
N GLU A 239 10.44 12.71 0.57
CA GLU A 239 11.45 11.72 0.21
C GLU A 239 11.11 10.34 0.78
N ASN A 240 10.80 10.28 2.08
CA ASN A 240 10.45 9.03 2.76
C ASN A 240 9.17 8.40 2.21
N ILE A 241 8.18 9.20 1.77
CA ILE A 241 7.01 8.71 1.02
C ILE A 241 7.46 8.05 -0.28
N ALA A 242 8.28 8.72 -1.09
CA ALA A 242 8.77 8.16 -2.35
C ALA A 242 9.58 6.87 -2.12
N ALA A 243 10.48 6.88 -1.13
CA ALA A 243 11.28 5.73 -0.74
C ALA A 243 10.43 4.53 -0.29
N TYR A 244 9.35 4.78 0.47
CA TYR A 244 8.38 3.76 0.86
C TYR A 244 7.70 3.12 -0.36
N PHE A 245 7.21 3.92 -1.31
CA PHE A 245 6.56 3.38 -2.51
C PHE A 245 7.55 2.64 -3.42
N VAL A 246 8.80 3.11 -3.53
CA VAL A 246 9.89 2.39 -4.19
C VAL A 246 10.15 1.06 -3.48
N TYR A 247 10.21 1.03 -2.16
CA TYR A 247 10.37 -0.21 -1.41
C TYR A 247 9.23 -1.19 -1.64
N LYS A 248 8.00 -0.72 -1.52
CA LYS A 248 6.80 -1.56 -1.56
C LYS A 248 6.51 -2.12 -2.95
N TYR A 249 6.70 -1.31 -4.00
CA TYR A 249 6.17 -1.66 -5.33
C TYR A 249 7.23 -1.92 -6.39
N PHE A 250 8.41 -1.32 -6.33
CA PHE A 250 9.37 -1.36 -7.42
C PHE A 250 9.71 -2.78 -7.89
N LEU A 251 10.02 -3.70 -6.97
CA LEU A 251 10.34 -5.08 -7.32
C LEU A 251 9.14 -5.91 -7.80
N GLN A 252 7.91 -5.46 -7.57
CA GLN A 252 6.74 -6.12 -8.14
C GLN A 252 6.74 -6.09 -9.68
N GLY A 253 7.51 -5.20 -10.29
CA GLY A 253 7.79 -5.22 -11.73
C GLY A 253 8.33 -6.56 -12.25
N VAL A 254 8.84 -7.44 -11.37
CA VAL A 254 9.27 -8.79 -11.75
C VAL A 254 8.11 -9.68 -12.21
N TYR A 255 6.89 -9.40 -11.77
CA TYR A 255 5.70 -10.19 -12.10
C TYR A 255 4.95 -9.70 -13.34
N ASP A 256 5.08 -8.42 -13.70
CA ASP A 256 4.29 -7.80 -14.78
C ASP A 256 5.12 -7.00 -15.78
N ASN A 257 6.44 -6.96 -15.62
CA ASN A 257 7.39 -6.18 -16.43
C ASN A 257 7.03 -4.69 -16.55
N ASP A 258 6.38 -4.14 -15.53
CA ASP A 258 5.91 -2.76 -15.49
C ASP A 258 6.53 -2.02 -14.30
N VAL A 259 7.79 -1.61 -14.42
CA VAL A 259 8.46 -0.83 -13.38
C VAL A 259 8.14 0.66 -13.45
N LEU A 260 7.87 1.19 -14.64
CA LEU A 260 7.61 2.62 -14.81
C LEU A 260 6.33 3.06 -14.09
N SER A 261 5.25 2.27 -14.14
CA SER A 261 4.05 2.57 -13.34
C SER A 261 4.33 2.57 -11.83
N LYS A 262 5.22 1.69 -11.34
CA LYS A 262 5.60 1.66 -9.91
C LYS A 262 6.39 2.93 -9.52
N VAL A 263 7.28 3.38 -10.38
CA VAL A 263 8.00 4.65 -10.20
C VAL A 263 7.04 5.84 -10.23
N LYS A 264 6.14 5.88 -11.21
CA LYS A 264 5.09 6.91 -11.26
C LYS A 264 4.24 6.93 -9.99
N MET A 265 3.90 5.76 -9.43
CA MET A 265 3.15 5.66 -8.18
C MET A 265 3.88 6.34 -7.02
N ALA A 266 5.21 6.19 -6.93
CA ALA A 266 6.01 6.87 -5.91
C ALA A 266 5.95 8.40 -6.08
N VAL A 267 6.11 8.90 -7.30
CA VAL A 267 6.03 10.34 -7.61
C VAL A 267 4.63 10.89 -7.34
N VAL A 268 3.60 10.17 -7.78
CA VAL A 268 2.20 10.57 -7.55
C VAL A 268 1.86 10.57 -6.07
N GLY A 269 2.41 9.65 -5.26
CA GLY A 269 2.24 9.67 -3.80
C GLY A 269 2.73 10.96 -3.17
N VAL A 270 3.87 11.49 -3.64
CA VAL A 270 4.38 12.80 -3.20
C VAL A 270 3.47 13.94 -3.66
N LEU A 271 3.02 13.94 -4.92
CA LEU A 271 2.11 14.97 -5.44
C LEU A 271 0.77 14.98 -4.69
N ILE A 272 0.21 13.81 -4.37
CA ILE A 272 -1.00 13.69 -3.55
C ILE A 272 -0.78 14.29 -2.17
N ASN A 273 0.31 13.90 -1.50
CA ASN A 273 0.63 14.46 -0.19
C ASN A 273 0.73 15.98 -0.25
N THR A 274 1.38 16.52 -1.27
CA THR A 274 1.57 17.96 -1.45
C THR A 274 0.26 18.69 -1.71
N TYR A 275 -0.60 18.17 -2.61
CA TYR A 275 -1.79 18.87 -3.06
C TYR A 275 -3.02 18.67 -2.17
N PHE A 276 -3.14 17.53 -1.49
CA PHE A 276 -4.31 17.23 -0.65
C PHE A 276 -4.07 17.46 0.84
N GLY A 277 -2.91 18.00 1.19
CA GLY A 277 -2.50 18.34 2.55
C GLY A 277 -1.30 17.51 3.00
N GLU A 278 -0.18 18.18 3.25
CA GLU A 278 1.11 17.58 3.56
C GLU A 278 1.16 17.05 5.00
N ASN A 279 0.56 15.88 5.22
CA ASN A 279 0.49 15.21 6.52
C ASN A 279 0.26 13.69 6.38
N SER A 280 0.49 12.97 7.47
CA SER A 280 0.33 11.51 7.55
C SER A 280 -1.09 11.03 7.20
N TRP A 281 -2.11 11.80 7.57
CA TRP A 281 -3.51 11.45 7.33
C TRP A 281 -3.87 11.41 5.84
N THR A 282 -3.30 12.31 5.04
CA THR A 282 -3.51 12.35 3.59
C THR A 282 -3.00 11.07 2.92
N ILE A 283 -1.79 10.65 3.27
CA ILE A 283 -1.19 9.43 2.72
C ILE A 283 -1.90 8.19 3.23
N HIS A 284 -2.33 8.20 4.50
CA HIS A 284 -3.16 7.13 5.06
C HIS A 284 -4.45 6.93 4.24
N LEU A 285 -5.22 8.00 4.05
CA LEU A 285 -6.48 7.94 3.30
C LEU A 285 -6.25 7.45 1.86
N TRP A 286 -5.26 8.00 1.16
CA TRP A 286 -4.96 7.55 -0.19
C TRP A 286 -4.56 6.08 -0.27
N SER A 287 -3.68 5.64 0.62
CA SER A 287 -3.26 4.24 0.69
C SER A 287 -4.45 3.33 0.97
N LYS A 288 -5.33 3.70 1.90
CA LYS A 288 -6.53 2.93 2.23
C LYS A 288 -7.50 2.85 1.05
N GLU A 289 -7.82 3.97 0.41
CA GLU A 289 -8.68 4.04 -0.77
C GLU A 289 -8.16 3.21 -1.94
N THR A 290 -6.84 3.17 -2.12
CA THR A 290 -6.22 2.48 -3.24
C THR A 290 -5.99 1.00 -2.95
N GLU A 291 -5.51 0.66 -1.76
CA GLU A 291 -5.02 -0.69 -1.44
C GLU A 291 -6.12 -1.61 -0.87
N HIS A 292 -7.25 -1.07 -0.39
CA HIS A 292 -8.34 -1.87 0.18
C HIS A 292 -9.53 -2.05 -0.79
N SER A 293 -9.36 -1.66 -2.03
CA SER A 293 -10.30 -1.93 -3.12
C SER A 293 -9.53 -2.43 -4.34
N GLN A 294 -9.77 -3.67 -4.72
CA GLN A 294 -9.18 -4.23 -5.94
C GLN A 294 -9.60 -3.42 -7.16
N TYR A 295 -10.86 -2.98 -7.21
CA TYR A 295 -11.38 -2.17 -8.29
C TYR A 295 -10.66 -0.82 -8.42
N ASN A 296 -10.44 -0.10 -7.31
CA ASN A 296 -9.69 1.15 -7.30
C ASN A 296 -8.23 0.93 -7.70
N MET A 297 -7.61 -0.13 -7.17
CA MET A 297 -6.21 -0.47 -7.50
C MET A 297 -6.04 -0.77 -8.99
N ASP A 298 -6.91 -1.56 -9.59
CA ASP A 298 -6.82 -1.93 -11.00
C ASP A 298 -7.08 -0.73 -11.91
N ARG A 299 -8.09 0.09 -11.56
CA ARG A 299 -8.33 1.37 -12.23
C ARG A 299 -7.10 2.27 -12.17
N TYR A 300 -6.49 2.40 -10.99
CA TYR A 300 -5.33 3.25 -10.79
C TYR A 300 -4.11 2.75 -11.56
N LYS A 301 -3.82 1.44 -11.53
CA LYS A 301 -2.77 0.82 -12.36
C LYS A 301 -2.98 1.08 -13.85
N LYS A 302 -4.22 1.01 -14.31
CA LYS A 302 -4.57 1.34 -15.70
C LYS A 302 -4.26 2.81 -15.98
N LEU A 303 -4.74 3.74 -15.15
CA LEU A 303 -4.55 5.17 -15.36
C LEU A 303 -3.08 5.62 -15.29
N LEU A 304 -2.23 4.96 -14.49
CA LEU A 304 -0.79 5.19 -14.50
C LEU A 304 -0.15 4.95 -15.90
N LYS A 305 -0.76 4.09 -16.72
CA LYS A 305 -0.34 3.84 -18.11
C LYS A 305 -1.03 4.77 -19.11
N THR A 306 -2.35 4.95 -18.95
CA THR A 306 -3.17 5.51 -20.03
C THR A 306 -3.52 6.99 -19.85
N ALA A 307 -3.49 7.54 -18.64
CA ALA A 307 -3.85 8.95 -18.42
C ALA A 307 -2.72 9.89 -18.85
N ASP A 308 -3.02 10.80 -19.78
CA ASP A 308 -2.05 11.79 -20.31
C ASP A 308 -1.47 12.67 -19.20
N CYS A 309 -2.27 13.00 -18.17
CA CYS A 309 -1.83 13.78 -17.00
C CYS A 309 -0.84 13.03 -16.10
N LEU A 310 -0.73 11.71 -16.22
CA LEU A 310 0.22 10.85 -15.51
C LEU A 310 1.37 10.36 -16.43
N SER A 311 1.51 10.90 -17.62
CA SER A 311 2.71 10.66 -18.45
C SER A 311 3.97 11.19 -17.75
N VAL A 312 5.13 10.62 -18.07
CA VAL A 312 6.42 11.08 -17.51
C VAL A 312 6.61 12.59 -17.73
N GLU A 313 6.29 13.07 -18.94
CA GLU A 313 6.38 14.50 -19.28
C GLU A 313 5.46 15.36 -18.39
N SER A 314 4.19 14.95 -18.24
CA SER A 314 3.22 15.66 -17.43
C SER A 314 3.60 15.70 -15.96
N LEU A 315 4.10 14.58 -15.42
CA LEU A 315 4.55 14.49 -14.03
C LEU A 315 5.78 15.37 -13.80
N LYS A 316 6.77 15.37 -14.69
CA LYS A 316 7.93 16.26 -14.61
C LYS A 316 7.54 17.74 -14.67
N LYS A 317 6.57 18.09 -15.52
CA LYS A 317 6.03 19.47 -15.59
C LYS A 317 5.41 19.89 -14.25
N ARG A 318 4.69 18.98 -13.57
CA ARG A 318 4.13 19.25 -12.23
C ARG A 318 5.22 19.40 -11.18
N LEU A 319 6.24 18.53 -11.20
CA LEU A 319 7.38 18.61 -10.29
C LEU A 319 8.14 19.95 -10.40
N ASN A 320 8.20 20.55 -11.57
CA ASN A 320 8.83 21.86 -11.75
C ASN A 320 8.04 23.03 -11.13
N ASN A 321 6.79 22.79 -10.73
CA ASN A 321 5.89 23.81 -10.16
C ASN A 321 5.70 23.68 -8.64
N ILE A 322 6.37 22.73 -7.98
CA ILE A 322 6.21 22.45 -6.53
C ILE A 322 7.48 22.68 -5.71
#